data_c479b73cdd01b8438c971ccc44179dbe
#
_entry.id   c479b73cdd01b8438c971ccc44179dbe
#
_cell.length_a   1.000
_cell.length_b   1.000
_cell.length_c   1.000
_cell.angle_alpha   90.00
_cell.angle_beta   90.00
_cell.angle_gamma   90.00
#
_symmetry.space_group_name_H-M   'P 1'
#
loop_
_entity.id
_entity.type
_entity.pdbx_description
1 polymer ?
#
loop_
_entity_poly.entity_id
_entity_poly.type
_entity_poly.pdbx_seq_one_letter_code
_entity_poly.pdbx_strand_id
1 'polypeptide(L)'
;MKKAVVGKVVPDTKLQATAGKTFRLHDLKGKFAVLYFYPKDDTPGCTLEGQDFRDRAGEFKQLKTAVYGVSRDSLASHEKFKAKFKFPFELISDEDETLCKIFDVIREKSLYGKKYLGVDRSTFILDQDGVLRREFRGVKVKGHVDEVIEEIRKLQKPASKRQ
;
A
#
# COMPACT_ATOMS: atom_id res chain seq x y z
N MET A 1 7.73 9.84 -16.95
CA MET A 1 7.02 8.73 -16.25
C MET A 1 5.59 9.14 -15.97
N LYS A 2 4.65 8.28 -16.31
CA LYS A 2 3.25 8.53 -15.97
C LYS A 2 3.02 8.34 -14.48
N LYS A 3 2.14 9.16 -13.93
CA LYS A 3 1.78 9.12 -12.51
C LYS A 3 0.41 8.51 -12.32
N ALA A 4 0.18 7.92 -11.13
CA ALA A 4 -1.15 7.49 -10.72
C ALA A 4 -1.99 8.73 -10.41
N VAL A 5 -3.23 8.74 -10.89
CA VAL A 5 -4.17 9.86 -10.72
C VAL A 5 -5.52 9.29 -10.30
N VAL A 6 -6.12 9.87 -9.27
CA VAL A 6 -7.45 9.46 -8.81
C VAL A 6 -8.44 9.53 -9.97
N GLY A 7 -9.21 8.47 -10.16
CA GLY A 7 -10.19 8.35 -11.22
C GLY A 7 -9.67 7.74 -12.52
N LYS A 8 -8.40 7.39 -12.58
CA LYS A 8 -7.79 6.80 -13.78
C LYS A 8 -7.12 5.47 -13.48
N VAL A 9 -7.01 4.61 -14.50
CA VAL A 9 -6.26 3.36 -14.41
C VAL A 9 -4.80 3.71 -14.12
N VAL A 10 -4.21 3.03 -13.13
CA VAL A 10 -2.82 3.28 -12.76
C VAL A 10 -1.87 2.79 -13.85
N PRO A 11 -0.69 3.43 -14.00
CA PRO A 11 0.33 2.92 -14.93
C PRO A 11 0.77 1.51 -14.55
N ASP A 12 1.17 0.73 -15.54
CA ASP A 12 1.67 -0.61 -15.31
C ASP A 12 3.18 -0.58 -15.02
N THR A 13 3.65 -1.51 -14.19
CA THR A 13 5.07 -1.71 -13.93
C THR A 13 5.28 -3.09 -13.32
N LYS A 14 6.51 -3.62 -13.47
CA LYS A 14 6.90 -4.88 -12.88
C LYS A 14 7.18 -4.71 -11.40
N LEU A 15 6.73 -5.65 -10.59
CA LEU A 15 6.87 -5.62 -9.13
C LEU A 15 7.54 -6.89 -8.64
N GLN A 16 8.36 -6.75 -7.59
CA GLN A 16 8.96 -7.87 -6.87
C GLN A 16 8.43 -7.86 -5.44
N ALA A 17 8.04 -9.02 -4.94
CA ALA A 17 7.45 -9.13 -3.61
C ALA A 17 7.97 -10.37 -2.88
N THR A 18 7.65 -10.43 -1.59
CA THR A 18 7.94 -11.59 -0.75
C THR A 18 7.31 -12.86 -1.32
N ALA A 19 7.70 -14.03 -0.79
CA ALA A 19 7.27 -15.36 -1.25
C ALA A 19 7.69 -15.64 -2.70
N GLY A 20 8.78 -15.01 -3.16
CA GLY A 20 9.31 -15.23 -4.51
C GLY A 20 8.41 -14.73 -5.62
N LYS A 21 7.47 -13.85 -5.32
CA LYS A 21 6.50 -13.39 -6.32
C LYS A 21 7.05 -12.25 -7.16
N THR A 22 6.88 -12.38 -8.47
CA THR A 22 7.14 -11.31 -9.43
C THR A 22 5.88 -11.19 -10.28
N PHE A 23 5.37 -9.98 -10.40
CA PHE A 23 4.12 -9.74 -11.14
C PHE A 23 4.08 -8.28 -11.62
N ARG A 24 3.06 -7.95 -12.38
CA ARG A 24 2.87 -6.57 -12.85
C ARG A 24 1.74 -5.92 -12.06
N LEU A 25 1.78 -4.61 -11.93
CA LEU A 25 0.74 -3.87 -11.22
C LEU A 25 -0.65 -4.16 -11.81
N HIS A 26 -0.76 -4.25 -13.14
CA HIS A 26 -2.03 -4.57 -13.80
C HIS A 26 -2.51 -6.00 -13.52
N ASP A 27 -1.67 -6.88 -13.01
CA ASP A 27 -2.10 -8.22 -12.60
C ASP A 27 -3.01 -8.18 -11.36
N LEU A 28 -3.05 -7.06 -10.67
CA LEU A 28 -3.95 -6.88 -9.52
C LEU A 28 -5.41 -6.65 -9.95
N LYS A 29 -5.67 -6.39 -11.24
CA LYS A 29 -7.04 -6.23 -11.74
C LYS A 29 -7.85 -7.51 -11.48
N GLY A 30 -9.15 -7.37 -11.31
CA GLY A 30 -10.05 -8.46 -11.00
C GLY A 30 -10.60 -8.40 -9.59
N LYS A 31 -9.96 -7.66 -8.70
CA LYS A 31 -10.45 -7.38 -7.36
C LYS A 31 -9.84 -6.07 -6.86
N PHE A 32 -10.39 -5.55 -5.77
CA PHE A 32 -9.83 -4.37 -5.12
C PHE A 32 -8.46 -4.69 -4.56
N ALA A 33 -7.58 -3.69 -4.51
CA ALA A 33 -6.26 -3.82 -3.93
C ALA A 33 -5.93 -2.58 -3.11
N VAL A 34 -5.28 -2.80 -1.97
CA VAL A 34 -4.74 -1.75 -1.13
C VAL A 34 -3.23 -1.81 -1.24
N LEU A 35 -2.62 -0.67 -1.58
CA LEU A 35 -1.17 -0.49 -1.53
C LEU A 35 -0.86 0.51 -0.43
N TYR A 36 -0.22 0.07 0.66
CA TYR A 36 0.18 1.01 1.69
C TYR A 36 1.70 1.16 1.69
N PHE A 37 2.14 2.41 1.50
CA PHE A 37 3.55 2.78 1.43
C PHE A 37 4.02 3.21 2.82
N TYR A 38 5.17 2.71 3.25
CA TYR A 38 5.73 3.02 4.55
C TYR A 38 7.24 3.23 4.46
N PRO A 39 7.83 3.99 5.40
CA PRO A 39 9.24 4.40 5.27
C PRO A 39 10.26 3.28 5.41
N LYS A 40 10.10 2.36 6.36
CA LYS A 40 11.16 1.39 6.65
C LYS A 40 10.66 0.20 7.46
N ASP A 41 11.09 -1.01 7.06
CA ASP A 41 10.79 -2.25 7.78
C ASP A 41 11.24 -2.19 9.24
N ASP A 42 10.48 -2.86 10.09
CA ASP A 42 10.80 -3.10 11.51
C ASP A 42 11.07 -1.83 12.31
N THR A 43 10.39 -0.74 11.96
CA THR A 43 10.34 0.47 12.77
C THR A 43 9.01 0.52 13.50
N PRO A 44 8.90 1.24 14.65
CA PRO A 44 7.68 1.18 15.47
C PRO A 44 6.37 1.49 14.74
N GLY A 45 6.32 2.59 14.01
CA GLY A 45 5.09 2.98 13.29
C GLY A 45 4.76 2.04 12.15
N CYS A 46 5.77 1.59 11.40
CA CYS A 46 5.56 0.68 10.27
C CYS A 46 5.16 -0.71 10.76
N THR A 47 5.69 -1.15 11.89
CA THR A 47 5.31 -2.42 12.52
C THR A 47 3.85 -2.36 12.97
N LEU A 48 3.46 -1.29 13.65
CA LEU A 48 2.08 -1.12 14.12
C LEU A 48 1.10 -1.09 12.95
N GLU A 49 1.42 -0.35 11.89
CA GLU A 49 0.57 -0.29 10.71
C GLU A 49 0.39 -1.67 10.07
N GLY A 50 1.49 -2.41 9.90
CA GLY A 50 1.43 -3.78 9.37
C GLY A 50 0.59 -4.70 10.25
N GLN A 51 0.74 -4.61 11.56
CA GLN A 51 -0.05 -5.40 12.51
C GLN A 51 -1.53 -5.04 12.45
N ASP A 52 -1.87 -3.77 12.26
CA ASP A 52 -3.26 -3.34 12.13
C ASP A 52 -3.90 -3.93 10.86
N PHE A 53 -3.18 -3.92 9.73
CA PHE A 53 -3.66 -4.59 8.51
C PHE A 53 -3.78 -6.11 8.72
N ARG A 54 -2.79 -6.72 9.36
CA ARG A 54 -2.79 -8.15 9.67
C ARG A 54 -4.02 -8.55 10.49
N ASP A 55 -4.29 -7.80 11.55
CA ASP A 55 -5.37 -8.13 12.48
C ASP A 55 -6.76 -7.97 11.85
N ARG A 56 -6.85 -7.27 10.73
CA ARG A 56 -8.09 -7.08 9.99
C ARG A 56 -8.11 -7.86 8.66
N ALA A 57 -7.17 -8.82 8.49
CA ALA A 57 -7.06 -9.59 7.24
C ALA A 57 -8.35 -10.30 6.85
N GLY A 58 -9.11 -10.80 7.83
CA GLY A 58 -10.40 -11.46 7.58
C GLY A 58 -11.41 -10.53 6.93
N GLU A 59 -11.45 -9.26 7.35
CA GLU A 59 -12.35 -8.26 6.77
C GLU A 59 -11.96 -7.91 5.34
N PHE A 60 -10.68 -7.77 5.05
CA PHE A 60 -10.21 -7.55 3.68
C PHE A 60 -10.56 -8.74 2.78
N LYS A 61 -10.41 -9.95 3.30
CA LYS A 61 -10.79 -11.15 2.56
C LYS A 61 -12.28 -11.17 2.24
N GLN A 62 -13.14 -10.82 3.22
CA GLN A 62 -14.58 -10.72 3.00
C GLN A 62 -14.92 -9.68 1.94
N LEU A 63 -14.16 -8.59 1.88
CA LEU A 63 -14.32 -7.54 0.89
C LEU A 63 -13.63 -7.87 -0.44
N LYS A 64 -13.09 -9.08 -0.58
CA LYS A 64 -12.37 -9.53 -1.78
C LYS A 64 -11.29 -8.54 -2.18
N THR A 65 -10.54 -8.04 -1.19
CA THR A 65 -9.53 -7.01 -1.36
C THR A 65 -8.16 -7.56 -0.97
N ALA A 66 -7.19 -7.43 -1.88
CA ALA A 66 -5.80 -7.78 -1.61
C ALA A 66 -5.10 -6.61 -0.91
N VAL A 67 -4.16 -6.89 -0.01
CA VAL A 67 -3.36 -5.88 0.68
C VAL A 67 -1.89 -6.13 0.38
N TYR A 68 -1.16 -5.08 0.05
CA TYR A 68 0.29 -5.12 -0.15
C TYR A 68 0.94 -3.94 0.59
N GLY A 69 1.97 -4.23 1.37
CA GLY A 69 2.83 -3.19 1.91
C GLY A 69 3.93 -2.89 0.90
N VAL A 70 4.36 -1.65 0.80
CA VAL A 70 5.39 -1.20 -0.14
C VAL A 70 6.41 -0.33 0.58
N SER A 71 7.66 -0.66 0.45
CA SER A 71 8.76 0.21 0.88
C SER A 71 9.98 0.02 -0.01
N ARG A 72 11.00 0.85 0.22
CA ARG A 72 12.27 0.78 -0.52
C ARG A 72 13.24 -0.26 0.06
N ASP A 73 12.81 -1.00 1.07
CA ASP A 73 13.64 -2.05 1.66
C ASP A 73 13.83 -3.21 0.69
N SER A 74 14.91 -4.00 0.90
CA SER A 74 15.22 -5.16 0.08
C SER A 74 14.23 -6.31 0.32
N LEU A 75 14.20 -7.25 -0.63
CA LEU A 75 13.41 -8.48 -0.45
C LEU A 75 13.83 -9.25 0.80
N ALA A 76 15.14 -9.31 1.09
CA ALA A 76 15.65 -10.00 2.28
C ALA A 76 15.10 -9.35 3.56
N SER A 77 15.09 -8.02 3.62
CA SER A 77 14.51 -7.29 4.75
C SER A 77 13.01 -7.57 4.88
N HIS A 78 12.29 -7.51 3.76
CA HIS A 78 10.85 -7.78 3.73
C HIS A 78 10.49 -9.19 4.18
N GLU A 79 11.27 -10.19 3.78
CA GLU A 79 11.02 -11.58 4.22
C GLU A 79 11.16 -11.71 5.73
N LYS A 80 12.18 -11.07 6.31
CA LYS A 80 12.38 -11.07 7.76
C LYS A 80 11.23 -10.36 8.48
N PHE A 81 10.85 -9.19 7.98
CA PHE A 81 9.79 -8.38 8.58
C PHE A 81 8.45 -9.12 8.54
N LYS A 82 8.12 -9.68 7.38
CA LYS A 82 6.89 -10.47 7.20
C LYS A 82 6.85 -11.67 8.16
N ALA A 83 7.95 -12.41 8.26
CA ALA A 83 8.03 -13.59 9.12
C ALA A 83 7.95 -13.21 10.60
N LYS A 84 8.64 -12.15 10.99
CA LYS A 84 8.72 -11.70 12.40
C LYS A 84 7.34 -11.35 12.95
N PHE A 85 6.52 -10.68 12.15
CA PHE A 85 5.20 -10.21 12.59
C PHE A 85 4.04 -11.00 11.98
N LYS A 86 4.34 -12.07 11.25
CA LYS A 86 3.33 -13.00 10.70
C LYS A 86 2.31 -12.30 9.81
N PHE A 87 2.79 -11.46 8.90
CA PHE A 87 1.89 -10.78 7.97
C PHE A 87 1.32 -11.81 6.96
N PRO A 88 -0.02 -11.85 6.78
CA PRO A 88 -0.66 -12.75 5.84
C PRO A 88 -0.70 -12.21 4.41
N PHE A 89 -0.08 -11.07 4.16
CA PHE A 89 0.01 -10.42 2.84
C PHE A 89 1.47 -10.25 2.46
N GLU A 90 1.70 -9.97 1.17
CA GLU A 90 3.04 -9.81 0.66
C GLU A 90 3.52 -8.36 0.78
N LEU A 91 4.83 -8.20 0.87
CA LEU A 91 5.47 -6.89 0.90
C LEU A 91 6.21 -6.70 -0.44
N ILE A 92 5.97 -5.59 -1.10
CA ILE A 92 6.58 -5.24 -2.38
C ILE A 92 7.88 -4.49 -2.09
N SER A 93 8.97 -4.94 -2.70
CA SER A 93 10.27 -4.28 -2.62
C SER A 93 10.43 -3.30 -3.78
N ASP A 94 10.50 -2.02 -3.46
CA ASP A 94 10.58 -0.94 -4.44
C ASP A 94 11.94 -0.21 -4.30
N GLU A 95 13.03 -0.99 -4.32
CA GLU A 95 14.38 -0.43 -4.12
C GLU A 95 14.74 0.64 -5.14
N ASP A 96 14.28 0.51 -6.38
CA ASP A 96 14.53 1.49 -7.44
C ASP A 96 13.56 2.67 -7.44
N GLU A 97 12.64 2.72 -6.48
CA GLU A 97 11.67 3.81 -6.31
C GLU A 97 10.67 3.97 -7.46
N THR A 98 10.57 3.00 -8.36
CA THR A 98 9.65 3.10 -9.50
C THR A 98 8.21 3.28 -9.04
N LEU A 99 7.74 2.43 -8.14
CA LEU A 99 6.37 2.50 -7.63
C LEU A 99 6.17 3.75 -6.78
N CYS A 100 7.15 4.09 -5.96
CA CYS A 100 7.11 5.32 -5.15
C CYS A 100 6.96 6.57 -6.01
N LYS A 101 7.61 6.60 -7.18
CA LYS A 101 7.52 7.73 -8.11
C LYS A 101 6.17 7.76 -8.84
N ILE A 102 5.66 6.59 -9.22
CA ILE A 102 4.33 6.49 -9.86
C ILE A 102 3.26 7.08 -8.91
N PHE A 103 3.31 6.74 -7.64
CA PHE A 103 2.34 7.22 -6.65
C PHE A 103 2.74 8.52 -5.95
N ASP A 104 3.90 9.07 -6.31
CA ASP A 104 4.37 10.36 -5.82
C ASP A 104 4.39 10.44 -4.29
N VAL A 105 5.09 9.49 -3.66
CA VAL A 105 5.17 9.40 -2.19
C VAL A 105 6.54 9.79 -1.62
N ILE A 106 7.50 10.17 -2.47
CA ILE A 106 8.80 10.62 -1.99
C ILE A 106 8.71 12.10 -1.62
N ARG A 107 9.08 12.42 -0.40
CA ARG A 107 9.03 13.78 0.13
C ARG A 107 10.32 14.15 0.83
N GLU A 108 10.66 15.43 0.83
CA GLU A 108 11.76 15.94 1.63
C GLU A 108 11.36 15.91 3.11
N LYS A 109 12.20 15.30 3.92
CA LYS A 109 12.02 15.21 5.37
C LYS A 109 13.23 15.83 6.07
N SER A 110 13.06 16.23 7.32
CA SER A 110 14.14 16.81 8.12
C SER A 110 14.24 16.04 9.44
N LEU A 111 15.47 15.69 9.83
CA LEU A 111 15.76 15.04 11.10
C LEU A 111 17.04 15.66 11.66
N TYR A 112 16.96 16.27 12.83
CA TYR A 112 18.11 16.94 13.49
C TYR A 112 18.80 17.95 12.55
N GLY A 113 18.00 18.74 11.80
CA GLY A 113 18.52 19.75 10.89
C GLY A 113 19.04 19.22 9.56
N LYS A 114 19.07 17.91 9.36
CA LYS A 114 19.48 17.30 8.08
C LYS A 114 18.26 16.98 7.25
N LYS A 115 18.33 17.33 5.96
CA LYS A 115 17.28 17.03 5.00
C LYS A 115 17.58 15.71 4.28
N TYR A 116 16.54 14.92 4.04
CA TYR A 116 16.66 13.68 3.28
C TYR A 116 15.35 13.41 2.54
N LEU A 117 15.41 12.55 1.52
CA LEU A 117 14.23 12.12 0.78
C LEU A 117 13.71 10.81 1.38
N GLY A 118 12.47 10.82 1.81
CA GLY A 118 11.85 9.64 2.42
C GLY A 118 10.43 9.42 1.93
N VAL A 119 9.92 8.23 2.20
CA VAL A 119 8.54 7.87 1.86
C VAL A 119 7.59 8.54 2.83
N ASP A 120 6.64 9.30 2.29
CA ASP A 120 5.50 9.82 3.05
C ASP A 120 4.49 8.69 3.18
N ARG A 121 4.16 8.32 4.42
CA ARG A 121 3.22 7.23 4.69
C ARG A 121 1.90 7.50 3.97
N SER A 122 1.55 6.62 3.03
CA SER A 122 0.41 6.83 2.14
C SER A 122 -0.26 5.49 1.83
N THR A 123 -1.57 5.52 1.61
CA THR A 123 -2.32 4.33 1.24
C THR A 123 -3.20 4.64 0.03
N PHE A 124 -3.26 3.69 -0.89
CA PHE A 124 -4.01 3.83 -2.14
C PHE A 124 -4.94 2.65 -2.31
N ILE A 125 -6.18 2.94 -2.73
CA ILE A 125 -7.18 1.91 -3.01
C ILE A 125 -7.41 1.86 -4.51
N LEU A 126 -7.15 0.70 -5.11
CA LEU A 126 -7.42 0.41 -6.53
C LEU A 126 -8.67 -0.46 -6.60
N ASP A 127 -9.54 -0.20 -7.59
CA ASP A 127 -10.70 -1.06 -7.81
C ASP A 127 -10.35 -2.24 -8.74
N GLN A 128 -11.35 -3.06 -9.07
CA GLN A 128 -11.16 -4.25 -9.90
C GLN A 128 -10.73 -3.95 -11.33
N ASP A 129 -10.88 -2.73 -11.79
CA ASP A 129 -10.45 -2.29 -13.12
C ASP A 129 -9.06 -1.63 -13.09
N GLY A 130 -8.42 -1.60 -11.93
CA GLY A 130 -7.12 -0.96 -11.76
C GLY A 130 -7.20 0.56 -11.68
N VAL A 131 -8.38 1.11 -11.44
CA VAL A 131 -8.57 2.55 -11.29
C VAL A 131 -8.25 2.96 -9.85
N LEU A 132 -7.45 4.02 -9.70
CA LEU A 132 -7.17 4.59 -8.38
C LEU A 132 -8.42 5.33 -7.88
N ARG A 133 -9.04 4.81 -6.83
CA ARG A 133 -10.31 5.33 -6.32
C ARG A 133 -10.12 6.27 -5.14
N ARG A 134 -9.09 6.07 -4.34
CA ARG A 134 -8.87 6.87 -3.13
C ARG A 134 -7.40 6.91 -2.79
N GLU A 135 -6.92 8.06 -2.33
CA GLU A 135 -5.59 8.19 -1.77
C GLU A 135 -5.65 8.77 -0.36
N PHE A 136 -4.82 8.24 0.52
CA PHE A 136 -4.60 8.78 1.87
C PHE A 136 -3.13 9.16 1.95
N ARG A 137 -2.83 10.42 2.21
CA ARG A 137 -1.46 10.92 2.31
C ARG A 137 -1.20 11.49 3.70
N GLY A 138 0.07 11.49 4.13
CA GLY A 138 0.42 11.95 5.47
C GLY A 138 -0.29 11.13 6.53
N VAL A 139 -0.32 9.82 6.37
CA VAL A 139 -1.10 8.91 7.21
C VAL A 139 -0.58 8.87 8.64
N LYS A 140 -1.49 8.96 9.59
CA LYS A 140 -1.26 8.63 10.99
C LYS A 140 -1.80 7.23 11.22
N VAL A 141 -0.99 6.37 11.84
CA VAL A 141 -1.30 4.94 11.94
C VAL A 141 -2.58 4.66 12.72
N LYS A 142 -2.78 5.36 13.83
CA LYS A 142 -3.95 5.12 14.69
C LYS A 142 -5.26 5.34 13.93
N GLY A 143 -6.09 4.30 13.88
CA GLY A 143 -7.40 4.38 13.22
C GLY A 143 -7.38 4.35 11.70
N HIS A 144 -6.19 4.28 11.09
CA HIS A 144 -6.08 4.35 9.63
C HIS A 144 -6.69 3.14 8.93
N VAL A 145 -6.42 1.94 9.42
CA VAL A 145 -6.95 0.72 8.78
C VAL A 145 -8.48 0.71 8.82
N ASP A 146 -9.08 1.22 9.90
CA ASP A 146 -10.54 1.38 9.96
C ASP A 146 -11.05 2.30 8.85
N GLU A 147 -10.37 3.43 8.60
CA GLU A 147 -10.72 4.34 7.51
C GLU A 147 -10.65 3.65 6.15
N VAL A 148 -9.61 2.85 5.94
CA VAL A 148 -9.40 2.15 4.68
C VAL A 148 -10.55 1.16 4.45
N ILE A 149 -10.90 0.37 5.46
CA ILE A 149 -11.99 -0.62 5.36
C ILE A 149 -13.32 0.06 5.07
N GLU A 150 -13.62 1.14 5.78
CA GLU A 150 -14.87 1.88 5.55
C GLU A 150 -14.95 2.45 4.14
N GLU A 151 -13.83 2.97 3.63
CA GLU A 151 -13.79 3.50 2.27
C GLU A 151 -14.01 2.40 1.24
N ILE A 152 -13.40 1.22 1.42
CA ILE A 152 -13.61 0.09 0.53
C ILE A 152 -15.09 -0.32 0.52
N ARG A 153 -15.72 -0.38 1.70
CA ARG A 153 -17.15 -0.70 1.80
C ARG A 153 -18.00 0.28 1.00
N LYS A 154 -17.71 1.57 1.11
CA LYS A 154 -18.41 2.61 0.33
C LYS A 154 -18.23 2.42 -1.17
N LEU A 155 -16.99 2.16 -1.59
CA LEU A 155 -16.67 2.02 -3.01
C LEU A 155 -17.28 0.75 -3.62
N GLN A 156 -17.53 -0.28 -2.83
CA GLN A 156 -18.12 -1.53 -3.30
C GLN A 156 -19.64 -1.52 -3.28
N LYS A 157 -20.28 -0.52 -2.68
CA LYS A 157 -21.73 -0.41 -2.73
C LYS A 157 -22.20 -0.10 -4.15
N PRO A 158 -23.38 -0.61 -4.57
CA PRO A 158 -23.96 -0.19 -5.84
C PRO A 158 -24.10 1.32 -5.92
N ALA A 159 -23.91 1.90 -7.11
CA ALA A 159 -23.96 3.36 -7.30
C ALA A 159 -25.23 4.00 -6.73
N SER A 160 -26.38 3.33 -6.85
CA SER A 160 -27.67 3.81 -6.34
C SER A 160 -27.73 3.90 -4.81
N LYS A 161 -26.79 3.26 -4.09
CA LYS A 161 -26.72 3.26 -2.63
C LYS A 161 -25.53 4.03 -2.06
N ARG A 162 -24.69 4.61 -2.92
CA ARG A 162 -23.56 5.43 -2.48
C ARG A 162 -24.06 6.83 -2.14
N GLN A 163 -23.64 7.30 -0.99
CA GLN A 163 -23.97 8.63 -0.50
C GLN A 163 -22.69 9.42 -0.28
#